data_855453a08e5ec412f62cecbfd608e304
#
_entry.id   855453a08e5ec412f62cecbfd608e304
#
_cell.length_a   1.000
_cell.length_b   1.000
_cell.length_c   1.000
_cell.angle_alpha   90.00
_cell.angle_beta   90.00
_cell.angle_gamma   90.00
#
_symmetry.space_group_name_H-M   'P 1'
#
loop_
_entity.id
_entity.type
_entity.pdbx_description
1 polymer ?
#
loop_
_entity_poly.entity_id
_entity_poly.type
_entity_poly.pdbx_seq_one_letter_code
_entity_poly.pdbx_strand_id
1 'polypeptide(L)'
;MTSLFSKHGAWTIVLAAAACAGSPARASAQTTEAATTESLTTLAKVYTAEQAAKGRESYMASCVGCHKPVELAGERFWSGLVGKTVADFFAYLRSSMPQDNPASLSDDDYANVTAYILQLNTMPAGERLLPSDTVELAKIRVVPPDTTRKGPGK
;
A
#
# COMPACT_ATOMS: atom_id res chain seq x y z
N MET A 1 63.78 13.92 30.23
CA MET A 1 64.10 15.25 30.74
C MET A 1 62.77 15.86 31.15
N THR A 2 62.53 15.72 32.43
CA THR A 2 62.45 16.77 33.44
C THR A 2 61.25 17.70 33.24
N SER A 3 60.27 17.90 34.08
CA SER A 3 60.21 18.04 35.52
C SER A 3 58.92 18.83 35.75
N LEU A 4 58.01 18.34 36.55
CA LEU A 4 57.74 18.71 37.95
C LEU A 4 57.11 20.10 38.22
N PHE A 5 56.16 20.05 39.08
CA PHE A 5 55.68 20.85 40.20
C PHE A 5 54.31 21.49 39.98
N SER A 6 53.28 20.99 40.62
CA SER A 6 52.87 21.14 42.01
C SER A 6 52.54 22.60 42.41
N LYS A 7 51.27 22.85 42.80
CA LYS A 7 50.94 23.38 44.13
C LYS A 7 49.44 23.59 44.31
N HIS A 8 48.97 22.90 45.29
CA HIS A 8 47.92 23.16 46.27
C HIS A 8 47.29 24.55 46.30
N GLY A 9 46.00 24.60 46.44
CA GLY A 9 45.21 25.73 46.93
C GLY A 9 43.90 25.25 47.45
N ALA A 10 43.80 25.28 48.77
CA ALA A 10 42.68 24.83 49.54
C ALA A 10 41.54 25.87 49.65
N TRP A 11 40.36 25.32 49.95
CA TRP A 11 39.27 25.94 50.70
C TRP A 11 38.35 26.95 49.99
N THR A 12 37.10 26.59 49.86
CA THR A 12 36.05 27.00 50.85
C THR A 12 34.78 26.27 50.55
N ILE A 13 34.27 25.63 51.60
CA ILE A 13 32.91 25.01 51.64
C ILE A 13 31.92 26.18 51.75
N VAL A 14 31.02 26.31 50.78
CA VAL A 14 29.80 27.10 50.91
C VAL A 14 28.63 26.15 50.81
N LEU A 15 28.02 25.86 51.96
CA LEU A 15 26.72 25.24 52.06
C LEU A 15 25.68 26.23 51.53
N ALA A 16 25.14 25.99 50.37
CA ALA A 16 23.93 26.64 49.90
C ALA A 16 22.83 25.56 49.88
N ALA A 17 21.93 25.64 50.81
CA ALA A 17 20.66 24.90 50.77
C ALA A 17 19.82 25.44 49.62
N ALA A 18 19.65 24.66 48.57
CA ALA A 18 18.74 25.01 47.47
C ALA A 18 17.51 24.11 47.58
N ALA A 19 16.36 24.74 47.75
CA ALA A 19 15.06 24.19 47.80
C ALA A 19 14.74 23.29 46.63
N CYS A 20 14.28 22.08 46.86
CA CYS A 20 13.65 21.19 45.90
C CYS A 20 12.34 21.82 45.39
N ALA A 21 12.39 22.59 44.32
CA ALA A 21 11.19 22.91 43.54
C ALA A 21 10.89 21.68 42.69
N GLY A 22 9.92 20.89 43.11
CA GLY A 22 9.38 19.78 42.37
C GLY A 22 8.76 20.28 41.04
N SER A 23 9.42 20.03 39.92
CA SER A 23 8.78 20.19 38.63
C SER A 23 7.76 19.08 38.44
N PRO A 24 6.50 19.38 38.09
CA PRO A 24 5.55 18.36 37.72
C PRO A 24 6.03 17.72 36.41
N ALA A 25 6.40 16.45 36.46
CA ALA A 25 6.64 15.65 35.29
C ALA A 25 5.33 15.66 34.49
N ARG A 26 5.36 16.37 33.37
CA ARG A 26 4.35 16.23 32.33
C ARG A 26 4.45 14.79 31.84
N ALA A 27 3.54 13.96 32.30
CA ALA A 27 3.23 12.68 31.66
C ALA A 27 2.79 13.00 30.24
N SER A 28 3.69 12.87 29.28
CA SER A 28 3.31 12.81 27.89
C SER A 28 2.48 11.56 27.72
N ALA A 29 1.16 11.72 27.67
CA ALA A 29 0.27 10.68 27.22
C ALA A 29 0.69 10.37 25.77
N GLN A 30 1.48 9.33 25.59
CA GLN A 30 1.66 8.69 24.30
C GLN A 30 0.29 8.09 23.98
N THR A 31 -0.47 8.85 23.17
CA THR A 31 -1.61 8.30 22.47
C THR A 31 -1.03 7.21 21.58
N THR A 32 -1.10 5.99 22.06
CA THR A 32 -0.91 4.81 21.22
C THR A 32 -2.07 4.85 20.24
N GLU A 33 -1.81 5.49 19.10
CA GLU A 33 -2.68 5.38 17.94
C GLU A 33 -2.67 3.89 17.61
N ALA A 34 -3.70 3.21 18.09
CA ALA A 34 -3.99 1.85 17.68
C ALA A 34 -4.12 1.94 16.18
N ALA A 35 -3.09 1.49 15.45
CA ALA A 35 -3.16 1.28 14.03
C ALA A 35 -4.29 0.29 13.82
N THR A 36 -5.48 0.84 13.61
CA THR A 36 -6.62 0.08 13.10
C THR A 36 -6.09 -0.47 11.79
N THR A 37 -5.84 -1.77 11.75
CA THR A 37 -5.50 -2.49 10.53
C THR A 37 -6.78 -2.48 9.71
N GLU A 38 -7.09 -1.32 9.16
CA GLU A 38 -8.20 -1.15 8.26
C GLU A 38 -7.84 -1.99 7.04
N SER A 39 -8.52 -3.12 6.91
CA SER A 39 -8.34 -4.04 5.81
C SER A 39 -8.55 -3.27 4.52
N LEU A 40 -7.48 -3.04 3.76
CA LEU A 40 -7.56 -2.33 2.49
C LEU A 40 -8.54 -3.05 1.58
N THR A 41 -9.34 -2.29 0.86
CA THR A 41 -10.26 -2.83 -0.13
C THR A 41 -9.96 -2.23 -1.51
N THR A 42 -10.50 -2.83 -2.54
CA THR A 42 -10.37 -2.30 -3.91
C THR A 42 -10.98 -0.90 -4.08
N LEU A 43 -11.78 -0.43 -3.12
CA LEU A 43 -12.30 0.95 -3.11
C LEU A 43 -11.35 1.96 -2.45
N ALA A 44 -10.28 1.50 -1.81
CA ALA A 44 -9.32 2.33 -1.09
C ALA A 44 -8.25 2.96 -2.01
N LYS A 45 -8.54 3.13 -3.30
CA LYS A 45 -7.64 3.78 -4.27
C LYS A 45 -6.25 3.12 -4.31
N VAL A 46 -6.23 1.82 -4.51
CA VAL A 46 -5.05 0.97 -4.37
C VAL A 46 -4.14 0.91 -5.60
N TYR A 47 -4.44 1.64 -6.65
CA TYR A 47 -3.64 1.73 -7.89
C TYR A 47 -3.67 3.16 -8.45
N THR A 48 -2.75 3.51 -9.35
CA THR A 48 -2.75 4.83 -10.02
C THR A 48 -3.36 4.75 -11.42
N ALA A 49 -3.84 5.88 -11.93
CA ALA A 49 -4.38 5.96 -13.29
C ALA A 49 -3.30 5.64 -14.36
N GLU A 50 -2.06 6.05 -14.11
CA GLU A 50 -0.92 5.77 -14.99
C GLU A 50 -0.61 4.27 -15.02
N GLN A 51 -0.69 3.61 -13.86
CA GLN A 51 -0.50 2.17 -13.77
C GLN A 51 -1.58 1.43 -14.57
N ALA A 52 -2.83 1.81 -14.43
CA ALA A 52 -3.92 1.24 -15.21
C ALA A 52 -3.76 1.50 -16.72
N ALA A 53 -3.23 2.66 -17.12
CA ALA A 53 -2.93 2.95 -18.52
C ALA A 53 -1.85 2.00 -19.09
N LYS A 54 -0.75 1.77 -18.35
CA LYS A 54 0.26 0.76 -18.69
C LYS A 54 -0.35 -0.65 -18.76
N GLY A 55 -1.20 -0.98 -17.80
CA GLY A 55 -1.93 -2.25 -17.79
C GLY A 55 -2.83 -2.44 -19.01
N ARG A 56 -3.45 -1.36 -19.49
CA ARG A 56 -4.20 -1.39 -20.73
C ARG A 56 -3.31 -1.71 -21.93
N GLU A 57 -2.11 -1.14 -21.99
CA GLU A 57 -1.14 -1.43 -23.07
C GLU A 57 -0.74 -2.91 -23.04
N SER A 58 -0.34 -3.44 -21.89
CA SER A 58 0.00 -4.87 -21.72
C SER A 58 -1.19 -5.77 -22.05
N TYR A 59 -2.40 -5.38 -21.64
CA TYR A 59 -3.63 -6.10 -21.97
C TYR A 59 -3.90 -6.15 -23.47
N MET A 60 -3.77 -5.02 -24.17
CA MET A 60 -3.94 -4.95 -25.61
C MET A 60 -2.89 -5.75 -26.39
N ALA A 61 -1.70 -5.91 -25.83
CA ALA A 61 -0.64 -6.69 -26.43
C ALA A 61 -0.83 -8.21 -26.24
N SER A 62 -1.33 -8.65 -25.06
CA SER A 62 -1.25 -10.05 -24.64
C SER A 62 -2.58 -10.72 -24.35
N CYS A 63 -3.68 -9.96 -24.20
CA CYS A 63 -4.95 -10.50 -23.70
C CYS A 63 -6.12 -10.31 -24.65
N VAL A 64 -6.14 -9.20 -25.43
CA VAL A 64 -7.29 -8.80 -26.25
C VAL A 64 -7.59 -9.78 -27.38
N GLY A 65 -6.61 -10.59 -27.79
CA GLY A 65 -6.79 -11.63 -28.80
C GLY A 65 -7.81 -12.68 -28.40
N CYS A 66 -7.96 -12.93 -27.08
CA CYS A 66 -8.90 -13.92 -26.54
C CYS A 66 -10.00 -13.28 -25.68
N HIS A 67 -9.73 -12.14 -25.02
CA HIS A 67 -10.64 -11.52 -24.08
C HIS A 67 -11.04 -10.10 -24.50
N LYS A 68 -12.33 -9.86 -24.65
CA LYS A 68 -12.82 -8.48 -24.81
C LYS A 68 -12.85 -7.79 -23.43
N PRO A 69 -12.48 -6.51 -23.30
CA PRO A 69 -12.51 -5.80 -22.01
C PRO A 69 -13.86 -5.90 -21.30
N VAL A 70 -14.98 -5.88 -22.04
CA VAL A 70 -16.33 -5.98 -21.48
C VAL A 70 -16.57 -7.32 -20.75
N GLU A 71 -15.87 -8.37 -21.11
CA GLU A 71 -15.98 -9.69 -20.48
C GLU A 71 -15.31 -9.73 -19.09
N LEU A 72 -14.36 -8.81 -18.87
CA LEU A 72 -13.65 -8.64 -17.61
C LEU A 72 -14.22 -7.49 -16.77
N ALA A 73 -15.43 -7.04 -17.10
CA ALA A 73 -16.11 -5.95 -16.41
C ALA A 73 -17.53 -6.35 -16.00
N GLY A 74 -18.06 -5.62 -15.00
CA GLY A 74 -19.43 -5.77 -14.55
C GLY A 74 -19.62 -6.91 -13.55
N GLU A 75 -20.86 -7.05 -13.10
CA GLU A 75 -21.24 -7.90 -11.99
C GLU A 75 -20.84 -9.39 -12.19
N ARG A 76 -21.01 -9.91 -13.40
CA ARG A 76 -20.66 -11.29 -13.69
C ARG A 76 -19.17 -11.58 -13.42
N PHE A 77 -18.29 -10.63 -13.72
CA PHE A 77 -16.87 -10.79 -13.53
C PHE A 77 -16.49 -10.61 -12.05
N TRP A 78 -16.77 -9.44 -11.47
CA TRP A 78 -16.29 -9.16 -10.12
C TRP A 78 -17.01 -9.95 -9.02
N SER A 79 -18.26 -10.44 -9.23
CA SER A 79 -18.95 -11.29 -8.26
C SER A 79 -18.19 -12.59 -7.94
N GLY A 80 -17.45 -13.13 -8.91
CA GLY A 80 -16.57 -14.27 -8.70
C GLY A 80 -15.32 -13.98 -7.86
N LEU A 81 -15.02 -12.70 -7.63
CA LEU A 81 -13.84 -12.23 -6.89
C LEU A 81 -14.19 -11.65 -5.53
N VAL A 82 -15.44 -11.27 -5.29
CA VAL A 82 -15.87 -10.68 -4.01
C VAL A 82 -15.55 -11.62 -2.85
N GLY A 83 -14.93 -11.06 -1.82
CA GLY A 83 -14.48 -11.80 -0.65
C GLY A 83 -13.11 -12.46 -0.78
N LYS A 84 -12.54 -12.51 -1.98
CA LYS A 84 -11.15 -12.88 -2.22
C LYS A 84 -10.23 -11.69 -2.02
N THR A 85 -8.93 -11.92 -2.10
CA THR A 85 -7.93 -10.86 -2.11
C THR A 85 -7.50 -10.52 -3.54
N VAL A 86 -6.87 -9.36 -3.71
CA VAL A 86 -6.24 -9.03 -5.00
C VAL A 86 -5.09 -9.98 -5.30
N ALA A 87 -4.42 -10.55 -4.27
CA ALA A 87 -3.41 -11.58 -4.46
C ALA A 87 -3.97 -12.84 -5.13
N ASP A 88 -5.18 -13.28 -4.77
CA ASP A 88 -5.82 -14.45 -5.39
C ASP A 88 -6.03 -14.24 -6.88
N PHE A 89 -6.49 -13.05 -7.26
CA PHE A 89 -6.69 -12.70 -8.66
C PHE A 89 -5.38 -12.55 -9.42
N PHE A 90 -4.39 -11.86 -8.84
CA PHE A 90 -3.05 -11.72 -9.39
C PHE A 90 -2.39 -13.08 -9.63
N ALA A 91 -2.44 -13.97 -8.64
CA ALA A 91 -1.88 -15.32 -8.73
C ALA A 91 -2.55 -16.13 -9.85
N TYR A 92 -3.88 -16.01 -9.99
CA TYR A 92 -4.61 -16.63 -11.09
C TYR A 92 -4.14 -16.10 -12.45
N LEU A 93 -4.06 -14.78 -12.61
CA LEU A 93 -3.56 -14.17 -13.86
C LEU A 93 -2.16 -14.68 -14.18
N ARG A 94 -1.24 -14.63 -13.22
CA ARG A 94 0.15 -15.03 -13.40
C ARG A 94 0.28 -16.51 -13.76
N SER A 95 -0.46 -17.39 -13.10
CA SER A 95 -0.33 -18.83 -13.29
C SER A 95 -1.09 -19.40 -14.50
N SER A 96 -2.06 -18.63 -15.04
CA SER A 96 -3.01 -19.16 -16.02
C SER A 96 -3.11 -18.33 -17.29
N MET A 97 -2.57 -17.10 -17.31
CA MET A 97 -2.69 -16.16 -18.42
C MET A 97 -1.33 -15.54 -18.79
N PRO A 98 -1.09 -15.26 -20.08
CA PRO A 98 -1.87 -15.70 -21.22
C PRO A 98 -1.94 -17.23 -21.31
N GLN A 99 -3.07 -17.78 -21.74
CA GLN A 99 -3.28 -19.24 -21.69
C GLN A 99 -2.30 -20.05 -22.55
N ASP A 100 -1.83 -19.46 -23.65
CA ASP A 100 -0.83 -20.04 -24.54
C ASP A 100 0.60 -19.93 -24.00
N ASN A 101 0.84 -19.02 -23.04
CA ASN A 101 2.16 -18.82 -22.43
C ASN A 101 2.04 -18.27 -21.00
N PRO A 102 1.58 -19.06 -20.02
CA PRO A 102 1.44 -18.64 -18.64
C PRO A 102 2.77 -18.17 -18.03
N ALA A 103 2.71 -17.20 -17.12
CA ALA A 103 3.86 -16.59 -16.47
C ALA A 103 4.86 -15.88 -17.42
N SER A 104 4.45 -15.51 -18.62
CA SER A 104 5.32 -14.87 -19.61
C SER A 104 5.51 -13.37 -19.42
N LEU A 105 4.61 -12.71 -18.69
CA LEU A 105 4.75 -11.30 -18.37
C LEU A 105 5.60 -11.12 -17.11
N SER A 106 6.15 -9.91 -16.92
CA SER A 106 6.76 -9.54 -15.64
C SER A 106 5.71 -9.43 -14.55
N ASP A 107 6.13 -9.57 -13.28
CA ASP A 107 5.22 -9.39 -12.14
C ASP A 107 4.62 -7.97 -12.12
N ASP A 108 5.38 -6.96 -12.55
CA ASP A 108 4.90 -5.60 -12.67
C ASP A 108 3.86 -5.45 -13.81
N ASP A 109 4.01 -6.16 -14.92
CA ASP A 109 3.02 -6.15 -15.99
C ASP A 109 1.72 -6.82 -15.53
N TYR A 110 1.80 -7.92 -14.78
CA TYR A 110 0.61 -8.53 -14.17
C TYR A 110 -0.06 -7.59 -13.16
N ALA A 111 0.71 -6.83 -12.36
CA ALA A 111 0.15 -5.82 -11.47
C ALA A 111 -0.51 -4.67 -12.24
N ASN A 112 0.11 -4.23 -13.33
CA ASN A 112 -0.44 -3.21 -14.22
C ASN A 112 -1.76 -3.68 -14.88
N VAL A 113 -1.79 -4.91 -15.40
CA VAL A 113 -3.02 -5.52 -15.97
C VAL A 113 -4.10 -5.65 -14.89
N THR A 114 -3.74 -6.04 -13.68
CA THR A 114 -4.66 -6.08 -12.54
C THR A 114 -5.26 -4.71 -12.26
N ALA A 115 -4.44 -3.64 -12.23
CA ALA A 115 -4.90 -2.26 -12.05
C ALA A 115 -5.87 -1.83 -13.18
N TYR A 116 -5.57 -2.20 -14.43
CA TYR A 116 -6.48 -1.93 -15.54
C TYR A 116 -7.82 -2.63 -15.37
N ILE A 117 -7.83 -3.90 -14.95
CA ILE A 117 -9.07 -4.64 -14.73
C ILE A 117 -9.87 -4.05 -13.56
N LEU A 118 -9.21 -3.60 -12.49
CA LEU A 118 -9.86 -2.84 -11.42
C LEU A 118 -10.51 -1.55 -11.96
N GLN A 119 -9.83 -0.83 -12.86
CA GLN A 119 -10.35 0.37 -13.51
C GLN A 119 -11.58 0.05 -14.38
N LEU A 120 -11.56 -1.04 -15.16
CA LEU A 120 -12.70 -1.50 -15.95
C LEU A 120 -13.94 -1.72 -15.08
N ASN A 121 -13.73 -2.11 -13.83
CA ASN A 121 -14.78 -2.36 -12.85
C ASN A 121 -15.07 -1.13 -11.96
N THR A 122 -14.76 0.07 -12.42
CA THR A 122 -15.07 1.34 -11.76
C THR A 122 -14.46 1.51 -10.35
N MET A 123 -13.46 0.69 -10.00
CA MET A 123 -12.70 0.90 -8.77
C MET A 123 -11.93 2.22 -8.87
N PRO A 124 -11.86 3.03 -7.82
CA PRO A 124 -11.23 4.35 -7.89
C PRO A 124 -9.69 4.25 -7.95
N ALA A 125 -9.10 5.02 -8.86
CA ALA A 125 -7.65 5.24 -8.86
C ALA A 125 -7.24 6.22 -7.74
N GLY A 126 -5.98 6.16 -7.33
CA GLY A 126 -5.35 7.02 -6.34
C GLY A 126 -3.92 7.35 -6.69
N GLU A 127 -3.10 7.59 -5.66
CA GLU A 127 -1.70 7.95 -5.80
C GLU A 127 -0.74 6.78 -5.48
N ARG A 128 -1.28 5.69 -4.95
CA ARG A 128 -0.51 4.52 -4.59
C ARG A 128 -0.47 3.53 -5.75
N LEU A 129 0.72 3.02 -6.06
CA LEU A 129 0.85 1.90 -6.99
C LEU A 129 0.32 0.61 -6.37
N LEU A 130 -0.38 -0.17 -7.16
CA LEU A 130 -0.68 -1.55 -6.82
C LEU A 130 0.64 -2.34 -6.86
N PRO A 131 1.07 -2.95 -5.76
CA PRO A 131 2.31 -3.70 -5.74
C PRO A 131 2.23 -4.97 -6.58
N SER A 132 3.38 -5.52 -6.96
CA SER A 132 3.50 -6.86 -7.54
C SER A 132 3.80 -7.95 -6.48
N ASP A 133 4.04 -7.54 -5.23
CA ASP A 133 4.26 -8.43 -4.10
C ASP A 133 2.96 -9.05 -3.60
N THR A 134 2.89 -10.38 -3.57
CA THR A 134 1.68 -11.12 -3.21
C THR A 134 1.31 -10.97 -1.73
N VAL A 135 2.26 -10.69 -0.83
CA VAL A 135 1.98 -10.46 0.59
C VAL A 135 1.26 -9.12 0.77
N GLU A 136 1.68 -8.10 0.03
CA GLU A 136 1.01 -6.80 0.04
C GLU A 136 -0.35 -6.87 -0.65
N LEU A 137 -0.45 -7.57 -1.77
CA LEU A 137 -1.72 -7.78 -2.48
C LEU A 137 -2.74 -8.56 -1.63
N ALA A 138 -2.30 -9.47 -0.77
CA ALA A 138 -3.17 -10.24 0.12
C ALA A 138 -3.86 -9.38 1.19
N LYS A 139 -3.35 -8.19 1.45
CA LYS A 139 -3.96 -7.22 2.38
C LYS A 139 -5.15 -6.48 1.76
N ILE A 140 -5.32 -6.57 0.43
CA ILE A 140 -6.35 -5.85 -0.32
C ILE A 140 -7.52 -6.79 -0.62
N ARG A 141 -8.67 -6.53 -0.01
CA ARG A 141 -9.89 -7.29 -0.24
C ARG A 141 -10.65 -6.79 -1.46
N VAL A 142 -11.12 -7.72 -2.28
CA VAL A 142 -12.05 -7.40 -3.36
C VAL A 142 -13.45 -7.22 -2.78
N VAL A 143 -14.00 -6.04 -3.00
CA VAL A 143 -15.38 -5.68 -2.61
C VAL A 143 -16.16 -5.23 -3.85
N PRO A 144 -17.50 -5.28 -3.81
CA PRO A 144 -18.31 -4.78 -4.92
C PRO A 144 -17.94 -3.33 -5.28
N PRO A 145 -17.92 -2.97 -6.56
CA PRO A 145 -17.78 -1.58 -6.96
C PRO A 145 -18.92 -0.75 -6.40
N ASP A 146 -18.62 0.49 -6.04
CA ASP A 146 -19.65 1.46 -5.63
C ASP A 146 -20.43 1.92 -6.85
N THR A 147 -21.52 1.24 -7.15
CA THR A 147 -22.41 1.55 -8.28
C THR A 147 -23.20 2.84 -8.08
N THR A 148 -23.21 3.41 -6.86
CA THR A 148 -23.87 4.69 -6.58
C THR A 148 -23.01 5.88 -6.97
N ARG A 149 -21.70 5.69 -7.12
CA ARG A 149 -20.77 6.73 -7.55
C ARG A 149 -20.89 6.93 -9.05
N LYS A 150 -21.60 7.96 -9.45
CA LYS A 150 -21.61 8.44 -10.84
C LYS A 150 -20.17 8.68 -11.26
N GLY A 151 -19.68 7.94 -12.25
CA GLY A 151 -18.32 8.12 -12.78
C GLY A 151 -18.04 9.57 -13.14
N PRO A 152 -16.77 10.00 -13.24
CA PRO A 152 -16.43 11.35 -13.69
C PRO A 152 -17.15 11.58 -15.01
N GLY A 153 -18.00 12.59 -15.02
CA GLY A 153 -18.79 12.94 -16.19
C GLY A 153 -17.90 13.10 -17.42
N LYS A 154 -18.36 12.57 -18.55
CA LYS A 154 -17.72 12.76 -19.85
C LYS A 154 -17.65 14.24 -20.19
#